data_ecf7309cfd42c20a3541b7e156d12742
#
_entry.id   ecf7309cfd42c20a3541b7e156d12742
#
_cell.length_a   1.000
_cell.length_b   1.000
_cell.length_c   1.000
_cell.angle_alpha   90.00
_cell.angle_beta   90.00
_cell.angle_gamma   90.00
#
_symmetry.space_group_name_H-M   'P 1'
#
loop_
_entity.id
_entity.type
_entity.pdbx_description
1 polymer ?
#
loop_
_entity_poly.entity_id
_entity_poly.type
_entity_poly.pdbx_seq_one_letter_code
_entity_poly.pdbx_strand_id
1 'polypeptide(L)'
;FFDNKESSLLTSSKEVVSKLLVSSESSKDLFEANIAQDSMNEFKLLELMQGLDLGQIFKVYKAIDKSKQDGKKMIPRVLSDGHVIPKRGIKFSRKSFYNDVPVIFGTNRDETKLFNAIESDYSTSLFNRLIVVRNQEMYDLTAEYASNNWKISAVDNPSRDMINSGKKDVFAYRFDWDEQGKLLWMDFSKIFGAAHAMEIPFVTGTMKLLGIERFMFNDENLPDAIRLSIAMQSYWAEFAYTGDPGKGRDNNLPRWNTWSSSGEKFLILDSQNDQGIVMSDFELRRIDEFKRLFADSRIKKDDTKCKFLNNLVQNAYEKDAISFYNEKCLQGE
;
A
#
# COMPACT_ATOMS: atom_id res chain seq x y z
N PHE A 1 7.45 6.27 -3.79
CA PHE A 1 6.76 5.75 -4.98
C PHE A 1 6.92 6.63 -6.23
N PHE A 2 7.79 7.62 -6.21
CA PHE A 2 8.05 8.49 -7.35
C PHE A 2 9.39 8.09 -7.97
N ASP A 3 9.38 7.65 -9.23
CA ASP A 3 10.60 7.31 -9.94
C ASP A 3 11.11 8.53 -10.70
N ASN A 4 12.32 8.98 -10.35
CA ASN A 4 12.98 10.13 -10.99
C ASN A 4 13.90 9.71 -12.17
N LYS A 5 13.87 8.44 -12.57
CA LYS A 5 14.72 7.98 -13.68
C LYS A 5 13.98 8.10 -15.00
N GLU A 6 14.47 8.95 -15.90
CA GLU A 6 13.98 9.08 -17.28
C GLU A 6 13.86 7.75 -18.03
N SER A 7 14.66 6.76 -17.68
CA SER A 7 14.62 5.42 -18.29
C SER A 7 13.36 4.62 -18.00
N SER A 8 12.69 4.84 -16.87
CA SER A 8 11.44 4.14 -16.53
C SER A 8 10.22 4.74 -17.23
N LEU A 9 10.28 6.03 -17.57
CA LEU A 9 9.28 6.75 -18.36
C LEU A 9 9.24 6.27 -19.82
N LEU A 10 10.40 6.14 -20.44
CA LEU A 10 10.53 5.72 -21.82
C LEU A 10 10.07 4.27 -22.04
N THR A 11 10.28 3.41 -21.06
CA THR A 11 9.88 2.00 -21.16
C THR A 11 8.39 1.80 -20.92
N SER A 12 7.73 2.65 -20.13
CA SER A 12 6.32 2.43 -19.77
C SER A 12 5.35 3.02 -20.80
N SER A 13 5.45 4.29 -21.14
CA SER A 13 4.45 4.92 -22.02
C SER A 13 4.72 4.64 -23.51
N LYS A 14 5.96 4.81 -23.99
CA LYS A 14 6.26 4.55 -25.41
C LYS A 14 6.05 3.09 -25.79
N GLU A 15 6.54 2.16 -24.98
CA GLU A 15 6.36 0.74 -25.23
C GLU A 15 4.87 0.32 -25.22
N VAL A 16 4.08 0.87 -24.28
CA VAL A 16 2.65 0.60 -24.22
C VAL A 16 1.93 1.15 -25.44
N VAL A 17 2.18 2.41 -25.80
CA VAL A 17 1.54 3.03 -26.99
C VAL A 17 1.90 2.30 -28.26
N SER A 18 3.18 1.96 -28.49
CA SER A 18 3.58 1.20 -29.68
C SER A 18 2.90 -0.18 -29.75
N LYS A 19 2.82 -0.90 -28.63
CA LYS A 19 2.10 -2.18 -28.57
C LYS A 19 0.59 -2.03 -28.73
N LEU A 20 0.00 -0.93 -28.25
CA LEU A 20 -1.40 -0.62 -28.51
C LEU A 20 -1.67 -0.35 -29.98
N LEU A 21 -0.81 0.41 -30.67
CA LEU A 21 -0.90 0.65 -32.11
C LEU A 21 -0.85 -0.64 -32.92
N VAL A 22 0.00 -1.58 -32.53
CA VAL A 22 0.05 -2.90 -33.18
C VAL A 22 -1.19 -3.73 -32.85
N SER A 23 -1.63 -3.74 -31.58
CA SER A 23 -2.79 -4.53 -31.16
C SER A 23 -4.13 -4.01 -31.70
N SER A 24 -4.21 -2.74 -32.06
CA SER A 24 -5.37 -2.10 -32.70
C SER A 24 -5.29 -2.13 -34.25
N GLU A 25 -4.31 -2.85 -34.79
CA GLU A 25 -4.07 -2.93 -36.24
C GLU A 25 -3.78 -1.57 -36.90
N SER A 26 -3.49 -0.55 -36.10
CA SER A 26 -3.12 0.80 -36.59
C SER A 26 -1.68 0.86 -37.07
N SER A 27 -0.86 -0.13 -36.74
CA SER A 27 0.49 -0.30 -37.25
C SER A 27 0.78 -1.80 -37.48
N LYS A 28 1.55 -2.11 -38.50
CA LYS A 28 1.86 -3.48 -38.92
C LYS A 28 2.79 -4.21 -37.93
N ASP A 29 3.74 -3.48 -37.39
CA ASP A 29 4.71 -3.98 -36.43
C ASP A 29 5.20 -2.88 -35.48
N LEU A 30 6.06 -3.24 -34.52
CA LEU A 30 6.60 -2.30 -33.55
C LEU A 30 7.50 -1.22 -34.15
N PHE A 31 8.15 -1.48 -35.29
CA PHE A 31 8.99 -0.49 -35.94
C PHE A 31 8.13 0.62 -36.55
N GLU A 32 7.08 0.27 -37.27
CA GLU A 32 6.10 1.20 -37.85
C GLU A 32 5.36 1.94 -36.73
N ALA A 33 4.98 1.24 -35.64
CA ALA A 33 4.31 1.84 -34.49
C ALA A 33 5.16 2.90 -33.78
N ASN A 34 6.47 2.68 -33.64
CA ASN A 34 7.39 3.66 -33.05
C ASN A 34 7.48 4.93 -33.91
N ILE A 35 7.58 4.78 -35.25
CA ILE A 35 7.60 5.92 -36.17
C ILE A 35 6.27 6.69 -36.11
N ALA A 36 5.15 5.98 -36.12
CA ALA A 36 3.81 6.56 -36.05
C ALA A 36 3.66 7.33 -34.73
N GLN A 37 4.03 6.74 -33.60
CA GLN A 37 3.96 7.39 -32.29
C GLN A 37 4.81 8.66 -32.22
N ASP A 38 6.06 8.64 -32.72
CA ASP A 38 6.94 9.79 -32.68
C ASP A 38 6.45 10.94 -33.59
N SER A 39 5.59 10.65 -34.55
CA SER A 39 4.89 11.63 -35.41
C SER A 39 3.54 12.12 -34.87
N MET A 40 3.01 11.49 -33.81
CA MET A 40 1.74 11.89 -33.20
C MET A 40 1.91 13.15 -32.36
N ASN A 41 0.98 14.10 -32.53
CA ASN A 41 0.79 15.16 -31.56
C ASN A 41 -0.08 14.69 -30.38
N GLU A 42 -0.11 15.48 -29.30
CA GLU A 42 -0.85 15.14 -28.07
C GLU A 42 -2.35 14.88 -28.33
N PHE A 43 -2.98 15.59 -29.27
CA PHE A 43 -4.40 15.39 -29.59
C PHE A 43 -4.66 14.02 -30.22
N LYS A 44 -3.83 13.62 -31.18
CA LYS A 44 -3.94 12.29 -31.82
C LYS A 44 -3.69 11.17 -30.84
N LEU A 45 -2.71 11.35 -29.94
CA LEU A 45 -2.42 10.37 -28.88
C LEU A 45 -3.60 10.25 -27.93
N LEU A 46 -4.19 11.37 -27.52
CA LEU A 46 -5.37 11.38 -26.65
C LEU A 46 -6.58 10.71 -27.32
N GLU A 47 -6.86 11.04 -28.57
CA GLU A 47 -7.93 10.42 -29.36
C GLU A 47 -7.75 8.90 -29.48
N LEU A 48 -6.52 8.45 -29.79
CA LEU A 48 -6.18 7.02 -29.77
C LEU A 48 -6.49 6.37 -28.42
N MET A 49 -6.01 6.95 -27.33
CA MET A 49 -6.19 6.38 -25.99
C MET A 49 -7.65 6.35 -25.55
N GLN A 50 -8.44 7.38 -25.90
CA GLN A 50 -9.88 7.43 -25.61
C GLN A 50 -10.73 6.50 -26.47
N GLY A 51 -10.24 6.14 -27.65
CA GLY A 51 -10.91 5.20 -28.57
C GLY A 51 -10.68 3.72 -28.23
N LEU A 52 -9.75 3.42 -27.31
CA LEU A 52 -9.40 2.05 -26.94
C LEU A 52 -10.29 1.50 -25.83
N ASP A 53 -10.67 0.23 -25.94
CA ASP A 53 -11.27 -0.50 -24.82
C ASP A 53 -10.25 -0.78 -23.71
N LEU A 54 -10.68 -0.62 -22.44
CA LEU A 54 -9.84 -0.90 -21.27
C LEU A 54 -9.24 -2.32 -21.31
N GLY A 55 -9.97 -3.32 -21.83
CA GLY A 55 -9.49 -4.68 -21.98
C GLY A 55 -8.29 -4.78 -22.92
N GLN A 56 -8.22 -3.96 -23.98
CA GLN A 56 -7.05 -3.89 -24.88
C GLN A 56 -5.83 -3.33 -24.15
N ILE A 57 -6.00 -2.27 -23.39
CA ILE A 57 -4.94 -1.67 -22.58
C ILE A 57 -4.39 -2.69 -21.58
N PHE A 58 -5.25 -3.37 -20.81
CA PHE A 58 -4.82 -4.39 -19.86
C PHE A 58 -4.16 -5.61 -20.50
N LYS A 59 -4.58 -6.02 -21.69
CA LYS A 59 -3.92 -7.10 -22.45
C LYS A 59 -2.47 -6.75 -22.79
N VAL A 60 -2.23 -5.50 -23.22
CA VAL A 60 -0.88 -5.02 -23.54
C VAL A 60 0.00 -4.98 -22.30
N TYR A 61 -0.50 -4.43 -21.18
CA TYR A 61 0.24 -4.44 -19.91
C TYR A 61 0.61 -5.86 -19.45
N LYS A 62 -0.33 -6.81 -19.50
CA LYS A 62 -0.07 -8.22 -19.17
C LYS A 62 0.96 -8.87 -20.09
N ALA A 63 0.96 -8.52 -21.39
CA ALA A 63 1.94 -9.04 -22.34
C ALA A 63 3.35 -8.49 -22.06
N ILE A 64 3.46 -7.23 -21.67
CA ILE A 64 4.72 -6.59 -21.28
C ILE A 64 5.27 -7.23 -19.99
N ASP A 65 4.44 -7.39 -18.96
CA ASP A 65 4.83 -8.04 -17.70
C ASP A 65 5.40 -9.43 -17.91
N LYS A 66 4.78 -10.23 -18.79
CA LYS A 66 5.25 -11.58 -19.12
C LYS A 66 6.58 -11.60 -19.90
N SER A 67 6.89 -10.54 -20.63
CA SER A 67 8.12 -10.45 -21.44
C SER A 67 9.35 -10.03 -20.62
N LYS A 68 9.15 -9.46 -19.43
CA LYS A 68 10.23 -9.00 -18.54
C LYS A 68 10.60 -10.10 -17.55
N GLN A 69 11.82 -10.61 -17.66
CA GLN A 69 12.36 -11.68 -16.80
C GLN A 69 12.66 -11.23 -15.37
N ASP A 70 12.61 -9.92 -15.08
CA ASP A 70 12.95 -9.34 -13.76
C ASP A 70 11.79 -9.33 -12.74
N GLY A 71 10.63 -9.86 -13.12
CA GLY A 71 9.45 -9.97 -12.24
C GLY A 71 8.81 -8.64 -11.84
N LYS A 72 9.28 -7.51 -12.37
CA LYS A 72 8.73 -6.19 -12.05
C LYS A 72 7.45 -5.96 -12.82
N LYS A 73 6.34 -5.87 -12.11
CA LYS A 73 5.03 -5.54 -12.69
C LYS A 73 5.06 -4.13 -13.26
N MET A 74 4.62 -3.98 -14.50
CA MET A 74 4.44 -2.67 -15.14
C MET A 74 3.11 -2.05 -14.71
N ILE A 75 3.10 -1.43 -13.55
CA ILE A 75 2.00 -0.56 -13.14
C ILE A 75 2.39 0.87 -13.50
N PRO A 76 1.50 1.67 -14.13
CA PRO A 76 1.75 3.08 -14.37
C PRO A 76 2.15 3.77 -13.07
N ARG A 77 3.33 4.36 -13.03
CA ARG A 77 3.81 5.09 -11.85
C ARG A 77 3.42 6.55 -11.97
N VAL A 78 3.17 7.18 -10.83
CA VAL A 78 2.96 8.62 -10.77
C VAL A 78 4.26 9.33 -11.13
N LEU A 79 4.18 10.24 -12.09
CA LEU A 79 5.34 10.94 -12.65
C LEU A 79 5.56 12.27 -11.91
N SER A 80 6.84 12.57 -11.64
CA SER A 80 7.26 13.89 -11.18
C SER A 80 7.40 14.82 -12.39
N ASP A 81 6.26 15.20 -12.99
CA ASP A 81 6.16 16.00 -14.22
C ASP A 81 6.56 17.46 -14.03
N GLY A 82 6.62 17.92 -12.79
CA GLY A 82 6.90 19.31 -12.42
C GLY A 82 5.67 20.22 -12.52
N HIS A 83 4.49 19.68 -12.87
CA HIS A 83 3.23 20.41 -12.95
C HIS A 83 2.30 19.99 -11.81
N VAL A 84 1.88 18.73 -11.76
CA VAL A 84 1.08 18.18 -10.66
C VAL A 84 2.00 17.73 -9.52
N ILE A 85 3.02 16.98 -9.86
CA ILE A 85 4.03 16.53 -8.91
C ILE A 85 5.36 17.26 -9.16
N PRO A 86 5.92 17.93 -8.14
CA PRO A 86 7.21 18.60 -8.30
C PRO A 86 8.29 17.67 -8.87
N LYS A 87 9.19 18.19 -9.76
CA LYS A 87 10.26 17.37 -10.40
C LYS A 87 11.14 16.59 -9.42
N ARG A 88 11.22 17.02 -8.16
CA ARG A 88 11.96 16.34 -7.08
C ARG A 88 11.10 15.42 -6.24
N GLY A 89 9.88 15.11 -6.68
CA GLY A 89 8.89 14.38 -5.92
C GLY A 89 8.25 15.21 -4.80
N ILE A 90 7.25 14.62 -4.14
CA ILE A 90 6.63 15.23 -2.95
C ILE A 90 7.57 15.03 -1.75
N LYS A 91 7.87 16.13 -1.05
CA LYS A 91 8.63 16.11 0.19
C LYS A 91 7.80 16.74 1.30
N PHE A 92 7.25 15.91 2.16
CA PHE A 92 6.39 16.34 3.26
C PHE A 92 7.12 17.21 4.30
N SER A 93 8.45 17.15 4.33
CA SER A 93 9.29 18.04 5.16
C SER A 93 9.30 19.52 4.73
N ARG A 94 8.60 19.89 3.65
CA ARG A 94 8.53 21.25 3.14
C ARG A 94 7.09 21.62 2.76
N LYS A 95 6.48 22.56 3.46
CA LYS A 95 5.13 23.07 3.19
C LYS A 95 4.88 23.53 1.75
N SER A 96 5.92 24.02 1.05
CA SER A 96 5.81 24.48 -0.34
C SER A 96 5.62 23.37 -1.39
N PHE A 97 5.68 22.09 -0.98
CA PHE A 97 5.55 20.96 -1.90
C PHE A 97 4.18 20.26 -1.85
N TYR A 98 3.26 20.74 -1.02
CA TYR A 98 1.90 20.21 -0.94
C TYR A 98 0.93 21.32 -0.53
N ASN A 99 -0.36 21.12 -0.81
CA ASN A 99 -1.41 22.01 -0.33
C ASN A 99 -1.57 21.88 1.18
N ASP A 100 -1.68 23.01 1.89
CA ASP A 100 -1.83 23.01 3.35
C ASP A 100 -3.30 22.79 3.74
N VAL A 101 -3.74 21.54 3.59
CA VAL A 101 -5.08 21.06 3.98
C VAL A 101 -4.97 19.99 5.06
N PRO A 102 -5.95 19.82 5.94
CA PRO A 102 -5.97 18.70 6.89
C PRO A 102 -5.82 17.36 6.17
N VAL A 103 -5.09 16.41 6.78
CA VAL A 103 -4.84 15.11 6.18
C VAL A 103 -5.05 13.96 7.17
N ILE A 104 -5.56 12.84 6.67
CA ILE A 104 -5.56 11.55 7.36
C ILE A 104 -4.66 10.59 6.57
N PHE A 105 -3.63 10.05 7.24
CA PHE A 105 -2.83 8.94 6.72
C PHE A 105 -3.33 7.64 7.34
N GLY A 106 -3.37 6.57 6.55
CA GLY A 106 -3.86 5.29 7.03
C GLY A 106 -3.05 4.11 6.53
N THR A 107 -3.13 3.04 7.30
CA THR A 107 -2.60 1.72 6.97
C THR A 107 -3.43 0.64 7.64
N ASN A 108 -3.34 -0.58 7.14
CA ASN A 108 -3.89 -1.74 7.81
C ASN A 108 -2.76 -2.49 8.53
N ARG A 109 -3.08 -3.22 9.61
CA ARG A 109 -2.06 -3.93 10.40
C ARG A 109 -1.30 -4.96 9.57
N ASP A 110 -2.00 -5.68 8.73
CA ASP A 110 -1.49 -6.82 7.96
C ASP A 110 -1.46 -6.54 6.44
N GLU A 111 -1.15 -5.29 6.00
CA GLU A 111 -1.22 -4.82 4.60
C GLU A 111 -0.79 -5.86 3.58
N THR A 112 0.32 -6.53 3.82
CA THR A 112 0.95 -7.38 2.82
C THR A 112 0.45 -8.82 2.81
N LYS A 113 -0.38 -9.25 3.78
CA LYS A 113 -0.96 -10.60 3.79
C LYS A 113 -1.78 -10.91 2.54
N LEU A 114 -2.51 -9.93 2.00
CA LEU A 114 -3.26 -10.11 0.75
C LEU A 114 -2.34 -10.52 -0.40
N PHE A 115 -1.20 -9.87 -0.54
CA PHE A 115 -0.22 -10.16 -1.59
C PHE A 115 0.51 -11.48 -1.32
N ASN A 116 0.88 -11.74 -0.07
CA ASN A 116 1.52 -12.98 0.34
C ASN A 116 0.61 -14.20 0.13
N ALA A 117 -0.71 -14.04 0.27
CA ALA A 117 -1.67 -15.11 0.02
C ALA A 117 -1.73 -15.53 -1.45
N ILE A 118 -1.44 -14.61 -2.37
CA ILE A 118 -1.54 -14.83 -3.82
C ILE A 118 -0.19 -15.22 -4.44
N GLU A 119 0.92 -14.63 -3.97
CA GLU A 119 2.23 -14.70 -4.65
C GLU A 119 3.41 -14.99 -3.73
N SER A 120 3.21 -15.64 -2.58
CA SER A 120 4.29 -15.86 -1.63
C SER A 120 4.95 -17.24 -1.76
N ASP A 121 6.23 -17.33 -1.35
CA ASP A 121 6.96 -18.60 -1.20
C ASP A 121 6.35 -19.49 -0.11
N TYR A 122 5.51 -18.94 0.76
CA TYR A 122 4.94 -19.59 1.94
C TYR A 122 3.48 -20.00 1.76
N SER A 123 2.85 -19.62 0.66
CA SER A 123 1.47 -19.99 0.32
C SER A 123 1.38 -20.55 -1.09
N THR A 124 0.28 -21.23 -1.39
CA THR A 124 -0.04 -21.69 -2.73
C THR A 124 -1.55 -21.68 -2.92
N SER A 125 -1.98 -21.44 -4.16
CA SER A 125 -3.39 -21.52 -4.52
C SER A 125 -3.68 -22.87 -5.17
N LEU A 126 -4.61 -23.64 -4.58
CA LEU A 126 -5.15 -24.84 -5.19
C LEU A 126 -6.37 -24.48 -6.05
N PHE A 127 -6.36 -24.91 -7.31
CA PHE A 127 -7.42 -24.64 -8.29
C PHE A 127 -7.75 -23.15 -8.47
N ASN A 128 -6.78 -22.26 -8.23
CA ASN A 128 -6.93 -20.80 -8.24
C ASN A 128 -8.04 -20.27 -7.29
N ARG A 129 -8.41 -21.03 -6.27
CA ARG A 129 -9.52 -20.67 -5.34
C ARG A 129 -9.24 -20.93 -3.87
N LEU A 130 -8.43 -21.96 -3.56
CA LEU A 130 -8.17 -22.36 -2.18
C LEU A 130 -6.74 -22.00 -1.82
N ILE A 131 -6.58 -21.22 -0.76
CA ILE A 131 -5.26 -20.79 -0.27
C ILE A 131 -4.77 -21.79 0.77
N VAL A 132 -3.54 -22.25 0.60
CA VAL A 132 -2.84 -23.11 1.57
C VAL A 132 -1.57 -22.41 2.00
N VAL A 133 -1.50 -22.04 3.26
CA VAL A 133 -0.28 -21.54 3.88
C VAL A 133 0.56 -22.74 4.33
N ARG A 134 1.75 -22.89 3.75
CA ARG A 134 2.66 -24.03 4.00
C ARG A 134 3.50 -23.86 5.26
N ASN A 135 3.83 -22.62 5.59
CA ASN A 135 4.60 -22.26 6.76
C ASN A 135 4.01 -20.98 7.37
N GLN A 136 3.13 -21.13 8.35
CA GLN A 136 2.41 -20.02 8.97
C GLN A 136 3.37 -19.04 9.67
N GLU A 137 4.39 -19.55 10.37
CA GLU A 137 5.34 -18.71 11.10
C GLU A 137 6.08 -17.75 10.14
N MET A 138 6.63 -18.29 9.04
CA MET A 138 7.34 -17.47 8.05
C MET A 138 6.41 -16.57 7.24
N TYR A 139 5.17 -17.03 6.99
CA TYR A 139 4.13 -16.22 6.34
C TYR A 139 3.80 -14.98 7.18
N ASP A 140 3.52 -15.17 8.47
CA ASP A 140 3.18 -14.10 9.39
C ASP A 140 4.37 -13.17 9.62
N LEU A 141 5.58 -13.73 9.79
CA LEU A 141 6.81 -12.96 9.96
C LEU A 141 7.12 -12.07 8.75
N THR A 142 6.98 -12.62 7.55
CA THR A 142 7.19 -11.85 6.32
C THR A 142 6.16 -10.73 6.20
N ALA A 143 4.89 -11.03 6.51
CA ALA A 143 3.82 -10.04 6.49
C ALA A 143 4.04 -8.95 7.53
N GLU A 144 4.46 -9.30 8.75
CA GLU A 144 4.73 -8.36 9.84
C GLU A 144 5.77 -7.30 9.43
N TYR A 145 6.96 -7.73 9.00
CA TYR A 145 8.02 -6.79 8.62
C TYR A 145 7.68 -5.96 7.38
N ALA A 146 7.03 -6.57 6.40
CA ALA A 146 6.63 -5.85 5.18
C ALA A 146 5.51 -4.85 5.45
N SER A 147 4.51 -5.19 6.30
CA SER A 147 3.43 -4.28 6.70
C SER A 147 3.94 -3.14 7.59
N ASN A 148 4.87 -3.42 8.51
CA ASN A 148 5.54 -2.37 9.29
C ASN A 148 6.33 -1.41 8.40
N ASN A 149 7.04 -1.94 7.39
CA ASN A 149 7.73 -1.11 6.40
C ASN A 149 6.77 -0.26 5.56
N TRP A 150 5.58 -0.79 5.28
CA TRP A 150 4.50 -0.04 4.63
C TRP A 150 4.02 1.11 5.54
N LYS A 151 3.71 0.83 6.82
CA LYS A 151 3.31 1.84 7.81
C LYS A 151 4.36 2.96 7.93
N ILE A 152 5.64 2.60 8.03
CA ILE A 152 6.74 3.58 8.07
C ILE A 152 6.68 4.52 6.86
N SER A 153 6.51 3.97 5.66
CA SER A 153 6.55 4.73 4.42
C SER A 153 5.29 5.56 4.17
N ALA A 154 4.13 5.01 4.51
CA ALA A 154 2.82 5.57 4.18
C ALA A 154 2.22 6.44 5.30
N VAL A 155 2.62 6.22 6.55
CA VAL A 155 2.03 6.88 7.72
C VAL A 155 3.06 7.60 8.56
N ASP A 156 4.04 6.87 9.15
CA ASP A 156 4.90 7.46 10.19
C ASP A 156 5.86 8.51 9.63
N ASN A 157 6.52 8.23 8.50
CA ASN A 157 7.43 9.17 7.86
C ASN A 157 6.71 10.44 7.37
N PRO A 158 5.63 10.36 6.57
CA PRO A 158 4.95 11.56 6.10
C PRO A 158 4.33 12.36 7.26
N SER A 159 3.76 11.70 8.27
CA SER A 159 3.21 12.39 9.44
C SER A 159 4.28 13.15 10.20
N ARG A 160 5.39 12.49 10.52
CA ARG A 160 6.55 13.10 11.18
C ARG A 160 7.10 14.28 10.41
N ASP A 161 7.29 14.12 9.10
CA ASP A 161 7.83 15.15 8.23
C ASP A 161 6.91 16.38 8.18
N MET A 162 5.61 16.17 8.07
CA MET A 162 4.62 17.26 8.09
C MET A 162 4.58 17.99 9.43
N ILE A 163 4.54 17.26 10.54
CA ILE A 163 4.56 17.86 11.88
C ILE A 163 5.87 18.65 12.13
N ASN A 164 7.01 18.10 11.74
CA ASN A 164 8.30 18.77 11.83
C ASN A 164 8.38 20.04 10.94
N SER A 165 7.62 20.07 9.85
CA SER A 165 7.48 21.27 9.01
C SER A 165 6.51 22.31 9.58
N GLY A 166 5.91 22.03 10.74
CA GLY A 166 4.99 22.93 11.46
C GLY A 166 3.52 22.78 11.09
N LYS A 167 3.13 21.68 10.38
CA LYS A 167 1.72 21.33 10.19
C LYS A 167 1.11 20.78 11.48
N LYS A 168 -0.16 21.09 11.76
CA LYS A 168 -0.81 20.71 13.01
C LYS A 168 -1.97 19.72 12.82
N ASP A 169 -2.59 19.74 11.66
CA ASP A 169 -3.79 19.00 11.32
C ASP A 169 -3.45 17.72 10.50
N VAL A 170 -2.60 16.90 11.12
CA VAL A 170 -2.22 15.58 10.60
C VAL A 170 -2.83 14.52 11.51
N PHE A 171 -3.65 13.68 10.96
CA PHE A 171 -4.26 12.55 11.64
C PHE A 171 -3.76 11.25 11.03
N ALA A 172 -3.76 10.19 11.80
CA ALA A 172 -3.37 8.88 11.28
C ALA A 172 -4.21 7.76 11.90
N TYR A 173 -4.37 6.64 11.17
CA TYR A 173 -5.03 5.45 11.69
C TYR A 173 -4.28 4.17 11.30
N ARG A 174 -4.57 3.11 12.06
CA ARG A 174 -4.30 1.73 11.69
C ARG A 174 -5.58 0.91 11.86
N PHE A 175 -5.97 0.24 10.79
CA PHE A 175 -7.10 -0.68 10.80
C PHE A 175 -6.61 -2.07 11.19
N ASP A 176 -7.15 -2.61 12.28
CA ASP A 176 -6.68 -3.84 12.91
C ASP A 176 -7.69 -4.99 12.86
N TRP A 177 -8.96 -4.73 12.46
CA TRP A 177 -10.02 -5.74 12.46
C TRP A 177 -9.64 -7.00 11.66
N ASP A 178 -9.67 -8.15 12.31
CA ASP A 178 -9.25 -9.44 11.76
C ASP A 178 -10.14 -10.62 12.17
N GLU A 179 -11.41 -10.38 12.51
CA GLU A 179 -12.36 -11.41 12.93
C GLU A 179 -13.01 -12.17 11.75
N GLN A 180 -12.33 -12.29 10.61
CA GLN A 180 -12.86 -13.06 9.49
C GLN A 180 -13.10 -14.53 9.88
N GLY A 181 -14.12 -15.11 9.25
CA GLY A 181 -14.52 -16.49 9.50
C GLY A 181 -13.57 -17.54 8.94
N LYS A 182 -14.03 -18.79 9.01
CA LYS A 182 -13.32 -19.96 8.48
C LYS A 182 -14.16 -20.65 7.40
N LEU A 183 -13.47 -21.19 6.41
CA LEU A 183 -14.09 -22.07 5.41
C LEU A 183 -13.23 -23.31 5.21
N LEU A 184 -13.75 -24.48 5.57
CA LEU A 184 -12.99 -25.74 5.60
C LEU A 184 -11.77 -25.60 6.52
N TRP A 185 -10.55 -25.76 5.97
CA TRP A 185 -9.27 -25.58 6.68
C TRP A 185 -8.72 -24.15 6.57
N MET A 186 -9.35 -23.28 5.77
CA MET A 186 -8.92 -21.89 5.61
C MET A 186 -9.45 -21.05 6.76
N ASP A 187 -8.54 -20.53 7.54
CA ASP A 187 -8.80 -19.52 8.57
C ASP A 187 -8.47 -18.14 7.97
N PHE A 188 -9.50 -17.39 7.60
CA PHE A 188 -9.28 -16.13 6.88
C PHE A 188 -8.68 -15.04 7.77
N SER A 189 -8.88 -15.11 9.09
CA SER A 189 -8.22 -14.21 10.03
C SER A 189 -6.70 -14.40 10.01
N LYS A 190 -6.21 -15.63 9.87
CA LYS A 190 -4.79 -15.95 9.75
C LYS A 190 -4.23 -15.67 8.35
N ILE A 191 -5.03 -15.94 7.32
CA ILE A 191 -4.61 -15.77 5.92
C ILE A 191 -4.56 -14.29 5.55
N PHE A 192 -5.58 -13.54 5.89
CA PHE A 192 -5.69 -12.12 5.52
C PHE A 192 -5.47 -11.19 6.70
N GLY A 193 -6.07 -11.47 7.86
CA GLY A 193 -6.08 -10.53 8.96
C GLY A 193 -6.61 -9.17 8.52
N ALA A 194 -6.10 -8.10 9.06
CA ALA A 194 -6.37 -6.74 8.59
C ALA A 194 -5.51 -6.41 7.36
N ALA A 195 -5.72 -7.12 6.24
CA ALA A 195 -4.92 -6.97 5.03
C ALA A 195 -5.30 -5.72 4.21
N HIS A 196 -4.53 -5.46 3.16
CA HIS A 196 -4.76 -4.35 2.23
C HIS A 196 -6.18 -4.32 1.68
N ALA A 197 -6.80 -3.14 1.72
CA ALA A 197 -8.17 -2.85 1.27
C ALA A 197 -9.30 -3.44 2.15
N MET A 198 -8.99 -4.13 3.25
CA MET A 198 -10.02 -4.69 4.14
C MET A 198 -10.80 -3.62 4.91
N GLU A 199 -10.28 -2.40 5.04
CA GLU A 199 -10.98 -1.26 5.64
C GLU A 199 -12.06 -0.66 4.73
N ILE A 200 -12.01 -0.87 3.41
CA ILE A 200 -12.92 -0.23 2.44
C ILE A 200 -14.39 -0.51 2.73
N PRO A 201 -14.84 -1.75 2.99
CA PRO A 201 -16.22 -2.04 3.36
C PRO A 201 -16.72 -1.25 4.57
N PHE A 202 -15.83 -0.99 5.52
CA PHE A 202 -16.14 -0.27 6.77
C PHE A 202 -16.28 1.23 6.52
N VAL A 203 -15.35 1.83 5.81
CA VAL A 203 -15.41 3.27 5.45
C VAL A 203 -16.61 3.57 4.56
N THR A 204 -16.91 2.69 3.60
CA THR A 204 -18.02 2.89 2.67
C THR A 204 -19.39 2.49 3.24
N GLY A 205 -19.41 1.72 4.32
CA GLY A 205 -20.64 1.16 4.90
C GLY A 205 -21.33 0.12 4.03
N THR A 206 -20.73 -0.29 2.92
CA THR A 206 -21.36 -1.24 1.99
C THR A 206 -21.23 -2.68 2.42
N MET A 207 -20.28 -2.98 3.31
CA MET A 207 -19.89 -4.33 3.73
C MET A 207 -19.63 -5.27 2.54
N LYS A 208 -19.14 -4.69 1.41
CA LYS A 208 -18.84 -5.41 0.17
C LYS A 208 -17.41 -5.14 -0.28
N LEU A 209 -16.71 -6.19 -0.70
CA LEU A 209 -15.34 -6.10 -1.23
C LEU A 209 -15.12 -7.14 -2.33
N LEU A 210 -15.30 -6.74 -3.59
CA LEU A 210 -14.94 -7.53 -4.79
C LEU A 210 -15.48 -8.98 -4.81
N GLY A 211 -16.56 -9.26 -4.08
CA GLY A 211 -17.18 -10.59 -3.99
C GLY A 211 -16.55 -11.55 -2.97
N ILE A 212 -15.58 -11.05 -2.17
CA ILE A 212 -14.97 -11.84 -1.08
C ILE A 212 -15.66 -11.62 0.27
N GLU A 213 -16.62 -10.70 0.37
CA GLU A 213 -17.35 -10.36 1.61
C GLU A 213 -17.94 -11.56 2.32
N ARG A 214 -18.37 -12.60 1.59
CA ARG A 214 -18.88 -13.87 2.17
C ARG A 214 -17.84 -14.65 2.98
N PHE A 215 -16.55 -14.35 2.81
CA PHE A 215 -15.45 -14.95 3.57
C PHE A 215 -15.01 -14.04 4.72
N MET A 216 -15.34 -12.75 4.63
CA MET A 216 -15.03 -11.76 5.67
C MET A 216 -16.08 -11.76 6.76
N PHE A 217 -17.37 -11.75 6.39
CA PHE A 217 -18.47 -11.52 7.30
C PHE A 217 -19.33 -12.78 7.47
N ASN A 218 -19.75 -13.05 8.70
CA ASN A 218 -20.68 -14.10 9.08
C ASN A 218 -21.61 -13.59 10.20
N ASP A 219 -22.56 -14.38 10.65
CA ASP A 219 -23.55 -13.97 11.64
C ASP A 219 -22.91 -13.60 13.00
N GLU A 220 -21.74 -14.14 13.33
CA GLU A 220 -21.05 -13.90 14.60
C GLU A 220 -20.30 -12.57 14.60
N ASN A 221 -19.55 -12.26 13.53
CA ASN A 221 -18.69 -11.08 13.45
C ASN A 221 -19.36 -9.85 12.82
N LEU A 222 -20.41 -10.05 12.00
CA LEU A 222 -21.07 -8.97 11.26
C LEU A 222 -21.64 -7.86 12.17
N PRO A 223 -22.28 -8.15 13.34
CA PRO A 223 -22.79 -7.08 14.20
C PRO A 223 -21.69 -6.16 14.73
N ASP A 224 -20.52 -6.70 15.03
CA ASP A 224 -19.38 -5.90 15.50
C ASP A 224 -18.72 -5.13 14.36
N ALA A 225 -18.55 -5.77 13.20
CA ALA A 225 -18.08 -5.11 12.00
C ALA A 225 -18.96 -3.92 11.59
N ILE A 226 -20.29 -4.04 11.71
CA ILE A 226 -21.23 -2.92 11.47
C ILE A 226 -21.01 -1.79 12.48
N ARG A 227 -20.82 -2.10 13.78
CA ARG A 227 -20.54 -1.06 14.80
C ARG A 227 -19.25 -0.30 14.48
N LEU A 228 -18.17 -1.02 14.15
CA LEU A 228 -16.90 -0.41 13.73
C LEU A 228 -17.10 0.44 12.46
N SER A 229 -17.83 -0.07 11.47
CA SER A 229 -18.14 0.65 10.24
C SER A 229 -18.87 1.97 10.50
N ILE A 230 -19.90 1.96 11.37
CA ILE A 230 -20.63 3.18 11.75
C ILE A 230 -19.68 4.20 12.40
N ALA A 231 -18.81 3.75 13.30
CA ALA A 231 -17.83 4.61 13.94
C ALA A 231 -16.84 5.21 12.93
N MET A 232 -16.31 4.39 12.00
CA MET A 232 -15.42 4.86 10.94
C MET A 232 -16.09 5.89 10.05
N GLN A 233 -17.29 5.61 9.56
CA GLN A 233 -18.07 6.56 8.77
C GLN A 233 -18.31 7.89 9.51
N SER A 234 -18.59 7.81 10.81
CA SER A 234 -18.79 8.99 11.64
C SER A 234 -17.54 9.87 11.73
N TYR A 235 -16.35 9.27 11.92
CA TYR A 235 -15.08 10.01 11.91
C TYR A 235 -14.76 10.61 10.54
N TRP A 236 -14.90 9.83 9.46
CA TRP A 236 -14.64 10.33 8.09
C TRP A 236 -15.57 11.45 7.70
N ALA A 237 -16.86 11.32 8.04
CA ALA A 237 -17.84 12.40 7.79
C ALA A 237 -17.50 13.66 8.58
N GLU A 238 -17.17 13.55 9.87
CA GLU A 238 -16.78 14.71 10.68
C GLU A 238 -15.54 15.40 10.11
N PHE A 239 -14.51 14.63 9.77
CA PHE A 239 -13.31 15.15 9.13
C PHE A 239 -13.62 15.87 7.79
N ALA A 240 -14.49 15.29 6.96
CA ALA A 240 -14.86 15.91 5.68
C ALA A 240 -15.57 17.26 5.85
N TYR A 241 -16.34 17.43 6.93
CA TYR A 241 -17.06 18.67 7.23
C TYR A 241 -16.19 19.74 7.92
N THR A 242 -15.27 19.31 8.78
CA THR A 242 -14.59 20.22 9.72
C THR A 242 -13.07 20.26 9.55
N GLY A 243 -12.48 19.26 8.92
CA GLY A 243 -11.03 19.03 8.88
C GLY A 243 -10.47 18.38 10.16
N ASP A 244 -11.32 18.05 11.16
CA ASP A 244 -10.95 17.37 12.40
C ASP A 244 -11.94 16.22 12.65
N PRO A 245 -11.51 14.94 12.70
CA PRO A 245 -12.42 13.82 12.94
C PRO A 245 -13.02 13.83 14.36
N GLY A 246 -12.38 14.51 15.30
CA GLY A 246 -12.89 14.76 16.64
C GLY A 246 -13.31 13.50 17.39
N LYS A 247 -14.56 13.47 17.80
CA LYS A 247 -15.25 12.32 18.41
C LYS A 247 -16.35 11.77 17.48
N GLY A 248 -16.20 11.98 16.16
CA GLY A 248 -17.22 11.65 15.17
C GLY A 248 -18.40 12.63 15.18
N ARG A 249 -19.34 12.41 14.26
CA ARG A 249 -20.52 13.30 14.05
C ARG A 249 -21.38 13.51 15.29
N ASP A 250 -21.57 12.46 16.08
CA ASP A 250 -22.43 12.49 17.27
C ASP A 250 -21.67 12.82 18.55
N ASN A 251 -20.38 13.11 18.46
CA ASN A 251 -19.48 13.46 19.57
C ASN A 251 -19.45 12.40 20.70
N ASN A 252 -19.65 11.13 20.38
CA ASN A 252 -19.78 10.01 21.31
C ASN A 252 -18.68 8.95 21.20
N LEU A 253 -17.78 9.10 20.24
CA LEU A 253 -16.65 8.19 20.02
C LEU A 253 -15.41 8.66 20.80
N PRO A 254 -14.38 7.80 20.99
CA PRO A 254 -13.08 8.22 21.48
C PRO A 254 -12.51 9.39 20.66
N ARG A 255 -11.80 10.32 21.31
CA ARG A 255 -11.20 11.44 20.59
C ARG A 255 -10.08 10.95 19.67
N TRP A 256 -10.19 11.23 18.37
CA TRP A 256 -9.09 11.03 17.42
C TRP A 256 -8.19 12.27 17.45
N ASN A 257 -7.07 12.17 18.13
CA ASN A 257 -6.12 13.26 18.28
C ASN A 257 -5.17 13.33 17.07
N THR A 258 -4.61 14.53 16.85
CA THR A 258 -3.59 14.75 15.83
C THR A 258 -2.32 13.97 16.15
N TRP A 259 -1.61 13.55 15.11
CA TRP A 259 -0.29 12.93 15.23
C TRP A 259 0.66 13.88 15.99
N SER A 260 1.29 13.42 17.05
CA SER A 260 2.15 14.23 17.90
C SER A 260 3.57 13.68 17.94
N SER A 261 4.59 14.55 17.95
CA SER A 261 5.99 14.12 18.07
C SER A 261 6.33 13.53 19.44
N SER A 262 5.61 13.90 20.48
CA SER A 262 5.88 13.51 21.88
C SER A 262 4.75 12.75 22.58
N GLY A 263 3.66 12.44 21.87
CA GLY A 263 2.49 11.77 22.43
C GLY A 263 1.85 10.82 21.41
N GLU A 264 0.53 10.78 21.42
CA GLU A 264 -0.28 9.93 20.57
C GLU A 264 0.02 10.16 19.08
N LYS A 265 -0.02 9.09 18.30
CA LYS A 265 0.36 9.04 16.88
C LYS A 265 -0.83 8.75 15.99
N PHE A 266 -1.55 7.67 16.25
CA PHE A 266 -2.59 7.20 15.36
C PHE A 266 -3.73 6.53 16.14
N LEU A 267 -4.90 6.49 15.53
CA LEU A 267 -6.06 5.78 16.04
C LEU A 267 -6.01 4.33 15.56
N ILE A 268 -6.11 3.38 16.48
CA ILE A 268 -6.39 1.98 16.19
C ILE A 268 -7.90 1.87 15.96
N LEU A 269 -8.27 1.18 14.89
CA LEU A 269 -9.65 0.90 14.50
C LEU A 269 -9.85 -0.62 14.49
N ASP A 270 -10.37 -1.13 15.58
CA ASP A 270 -10.51 -2.56 15.83
C ASP A 270 -11.87 -2.90 16.43
N SER A 271 -12.20 -4.18 16.52
CA SER A 271 -13.41 -4.64 17.17
C SER A 271 -13.39 -4.37 18.66
N GLN A 272 -14.57 -4.25 19.26
CA GLN A 272 -14.71 -4.10 20.71
C GLN A 272 -14.28 -5.35 21.49
N ASN A 273 -14.25 -6.49 20.81
CA ASN A 273 -13.86 -7.77 21.42
C ASN A 273 -12.33 -7.93 21.53
N ASP A 274 -11.57 -7.10 20.79
CA ASP A 274 -10.11 -7.05 20.86
C ASP A 274 -9.66 -5.70 21.44
N GLN A 275 -9.02 -4.80 20.67
CA GLN A 275 -8.48 -3.53 21.20
C GLN A 275 -9.51 -2.40 21.20
N GLY A 276 -10.53 -2.49 20.34
CA GLY A 276 -11.51 -1.43 20.14
C GLY A 276 -10.91 -0.21 19.41
N ILE A 277 -11.56 0.94 19.62
CA ILE A 277 -11.12 2.21 19.06
C ILE A 277 -10.30 2.96 20.09
N VAL A 278 -8.99 3.05 19.91
CA VAL A 278 -8.08 3.63 20.90
C VAL A 278 -6.89 4.34 20.23
N MET A 279 -6.45 5.45 20.83
CA MET A 279 -5.23 6.12 20.39
C MET A 279 -3.98 5.34 20.83
N SER A 280 -2.98 5.31 19.95
CA SER A 280 -1.67 4.69 20.17
C SER A 280 -0.55 5.72 20.04
N ASP A 281 0.46 5.64 20.90
CA ASP A 281 1.70 6.43 20.84
C ASP A 281 2.84 5.73 20.08
N PHE A 282 2.58 4.53 19.56
CA PHE A 282 3.57 3.69 18.90
C PHE A 282 3.97 4.22 17.52
N GLU A 283 5.23 4.52 17.35
CA GLU A 283 5.84 4.97 16.10
C GLU A 283 6.89 3.95 15.63
N LEU A 284 6.89 3.65 14.36
CA LEU A 284 7.92 2.83 13.73
C LEU A 284 8.97 3.72 13.03
N ARG A 285 10.24 3.31 13.17
CA ARG A 285 11.36 3.87 12.40
C ARG A 285 12.06 2.75 11.67
N ARG A 286 12.43 3.00 10.43
CA ARG A 286 13.02 1.98 9.55
C ARG A 286 14.28 1.37 10.12
N ILE A 287 15.17 2.17 10.70
CA ILE A 287 16.39 1.67 11.32
C ILE A 287 16.11 0.72 12.50
N ASP A 288 15.08 1.02 13.31
CA ASP A 288 14.73 0.18 14.45
C ASP A 288 14.11 -1.15 13.98
N GLU A 289 13.27 -1.11 12.94
CA GLU A 289 12.73 -2.32 12.29
C GLU A 289 13.83 -3.18 11.65
N PHE A 290 14.81 -2.57 11.00
CA PHE A 290 15.94 -3.32 10.42
C PHE A 290 16.80 -3.99 11.50
N LYS A 291 17.06 -3.29 12.61
CA LYS A 291 17.75 -3.87 13.77
C LYS A 291 16.94 -5.00 14.41
N ARG A 292 15.63 -4.79 14.56
CA ARG A 292 14.70 -5.80 15.10
C ARG A 292 14.70 -7.06 14.23
N LEU A 293 14.56 -6.91 12.90
CA LEU A 293 14.62 -8.03 11.95
C LEU A 293 15.97 -8.77 12.04
N PHE A 294 17.07 -8.03 12.09
CA PHE A 294 18.38 -8.66 12.14
C PHE A 294 18.63 -9.41 13.46
N ALA A 295 18.03 -8.96 14.55
CA ALA A 295 18.06 -9.60 15.86
C ALA A 295 17.01 -10.71 16.03
N ASP A 296 16.07 -10.88 15.10
CA ASP A 296 14.95 -11.80 15.24
C ASP A 296 15.42 -13.27 15.18
N SER A 297 15.23 -13.98 16.30
CA SER A 297 15.66 -15.38 16.45
C SER A 297 14.83 -16.37 15.62
N ARG A 298 13.64 -15.97 15.13
CA ARG A 298 12.83 -16.78 14.20
C ARG A 298 13.53 -16.94 12.85
N ILE A 299 14.40 -15.99 12.47
CA ILE A 299 15.21 -16.05 11.25
C ILE A 299 16.64 -16.47 11.62
N LYS A 300 16.98 -17.73 11.38
CA LYS A 300 18.26 -18.32 11.85
C LYS A 300 19.48 -18.00 10.98
N LYS A 301 19.25 -17.69 9.68
CA LYS A 301 20.35 -17.48 8.72
C LYS A 301 20.46 -16.01 8.34
N ASP A 302 21.66 -15.45 8.42
CA ASP A 302 21.90 -14.05 8.07
C ASP A 302 21.62 -13.77 6.60
N ASP A 303 21.90 -14.72 5.68
CA ASP A 303 21.50 -14.61 4.27
C ASP A 303 19.98 -14.42 4.10
N THR A 304 19.18 -15.09 4.93
CA THR A 304 17.73 -14.92 4.91
C THR A 304 17.34 -13.55 5.43
N LYS A 305 17.97 -13.07 6.53
CA LYS A 305 17.76 -11.70 7.05
C LYS A 305 18.12 -10.66 6.00
N CYS A 306 19.23 -10.84 5.30
CA CYS A 306 19.66 -9.94 4.24
C CYS A 306 18.73 -9.96 3.03
N LYS A 307 18.14 -11.09 2.65
CA LYS A 307 17.08 -11.12 1.62
C LYS A 307 15.86 -10.31 2.03
N PHE A 308 15.41 -10.43 3.28
CA PHE A 308 14.33 -9.59 3.80
C PHE A 308 14.68 -8.11 3.74
N LEU A 309 15.84 -7.74 4.32
CA LEU A 309 16.30 -6.35 4.31
C LEU A 309 16.45 -5.77 2.91
N ASN A 310 16.93 -6.56 1.94
CA ASN A 310 17.04 -6.14 0.55
C ASN A 310 15.68 -5.74 -0.04
N ASN A 311 14.62 -6.48 0.27
CA ASN A 311 13.28 -6.13 -0.19
C ASN A 311 12.74 -4.86 0.50
N LEU A 312 13.05 -4.66 1.77
CA LEU A 312 12.57 -3.54 2.57
C LEU A 312 13.34 -2.24 2.28
N VAL A 313 14.63 -2.32 1.92
CA VAL A 313 15.49 -1.15 1.69
C VAL A 313 15.27 -0.48 0.34
N GLN A 314 14.67 -1.18 -0.65
CA GLN A 314 14.53 -0.66 -2.01
C GLN A 314 13.82 0.69 -2.11
N ASN A 315 12.91 0.98 -1.18
CA ASN A 315 12.18 2.25 -1.11
C ASN A 315 12.61 3.12 0.08
N ALA A 316 13.73 2.78 0.73
CA ALA A 316 14.26 3.55 1.85
C ALA A 316 14.99 4.80 1.35
N TYR A 317 14.81 5.91 2.05
CA TYR A 317 15.58 7.13 1.85
C TYR A 317 16.32 7.57 3.12
N GLU A 318 16.09 6.87 4.23
CA GLU A 318 16.72 7.09 5.52
C GLU A 318 18.16 6.57 5.49
N LYS A 319 19.10 7.48 5.62
CA LYS A 319 20.53 7.17 5.47
C LYS A 319 21.05 6.15 6.48
N ASP A 320 20.56 6.18 7.71
CA ASP A 320 20.93 5.29 8.80
C ASP A 320 20.47 3.84 8.52
N ALA A 321 19.25 3.66 8.01
CA ALA A 321 18.75 2.35 7.61
C ALA A 321 19.52 1.77 6.41
N ILE A 322 19.82 2.60 5.40
CA ILE A 322 20.63 2.21 4.25
C ILE A 322 22.04 1.84 4.68
N SER A 323 22.67 2.63 5.57
CA SER A 323 24.00 2.32 6.11
C SER A 323 24.02 1.00 6.88
N PHE A 324 22.99 0.75 7.69
CA PHE A 324 22.86 -0.51 8.42
C PHE A 324 22.76 -1.72 7.47
N TYR A 325 21.93 -1.62 6.43
CA TYR A 325 21.82 -2.67 5.42
C TYR A 325 23.15 -2.93 4.73
N ASN A 326 23.85 -1.86 4.29
CA ASN A 326 25.14 -1.99 3.62
C ASN A 326 26.19 -2.65 4.55
N GLU A 327 26.23 -2.26 5.84
CA GLU A 327 27.13 -2.84 6.83
C GLU A 327 26.87 -4.33 7.05
N LYS A 328 25.59 -4.71 7.18
CA LYS A 328 25.24 -6.10 7.55
C LYS A 328 25.17 -7.06 6.37
N CYS A 329 24.86 -6.55 5.16
CA CYS A 329 24.50 -7.42 4.03
C CYS A 329 25.39 -7.26 2.79
N LEU A 330 26.19 -6.21 2.66
CA LEU A 330 27.07 -5.99 1.50
C LEU A 330 28.58 -6.03 1.82
N GLN A 331 28.99 -6.16 3.09
CA GLN A 331 30.41 -6.22 3.46
C GLN A 331 31.02 -7.64 3.37
N GLY A 332 30.48 -8.52 2.53
CA GLY A 332 30.96 -9.91 2.36
C GLY A 332 31.27 -10.30 0.92
N GLU A 333 31.29 -9.34 -0.02
CA GLU A 333 31.71 -9.56 -1.41
C GLU A 333 33.13 -9.05 -1.67
#